data_b96028430c3e4efc3f2ad05fa593de82
#
_entry.id   b96028430c3e4efc3f2ad05fa593de82
#
_cell.length_a   1.000
_cell.length_b   1.000
_cell.length_c   1.000
_cell.angle_alpha   90.00
_cell.angle_beta   90.00
_cell.angle_gamma   90.00
#
_symmetry.space_group_name_H-M   'P 1'
#
loop_
_entity.id
_entity.type
_entity.pdbx_description
1 polymer ?
#
loop_
_entity_poly.entity_id
_entity_poly.type
_entity_poly.pdbx_seq_one_letter_code
_entity_poly.pdbx_strand_id
1 'polypeptide(L)'
;MGFETLLGNERLKDNLRRSLKNNHISHFYLICGPAGSGKKTLARLLAAAIMCSDSDRPCGVCTPCRKVMENNHPDFITIDDPEKKHVPVELIRQAKADIYVLPNEANRKIYLLPRAQDMRVEAQNALLKVLEEPPEYGVFLLITDNPEKLLPTVRSRCVELKLTGLDRRTLERALKEAFHEASAEDIQAAALRSGGFLGQAKEILENGGAADPRTAEFAECFSEKDALGLPRVLVPMEKWKRDELLEMLNRWLSLLTEALSCRAGMPAANPLARKIGTMRSAADIMAAVQKLQTCIEYAQHNVSTAAICGYLVWELR
;
A
#
# COMPACT_ATOMS: atom_id res chain seq x y z
N MET A 1 -20.97 -4.51 12.68
CA MET A 1 -19.75 -4.22 11.89
C MET A 1 -18.55 -4.66 12.70
N GLY A 2 -18.04 -5.86 12.48
CA GLY A 2 -16.95 -6.46 13.25
C GLY A 2 -15.74 -6.75 12.39
N PHE A 3 -14.87 -7.64 12.84
CA PHE A 3 -13.70 -8.09 12.06
C PHE A 3 -14.06 -8.78 10.74
N GLU A 4 -15.32 -9.13 10.52
CA GLU A 4 -15.86 -9.72 9.29
C GLU A 4 -15.76 -8.76 8.10
N THR A 5 -15.74 -7.44 8.34
CA THR A 5 -15.56 -6.43 7.28
C THR A 5 -14.17 -6.47 6.66
N LEU A 6 -13.17 -7.02 7.37
CA LEU A 6 -11.88 -7.35 6.80
C LEU A 6 -11.96 -8.76 6.20
N LEU A 7 -11.93 -8.85 4.87
CA LEU A 7 -11.97 -10.14 4.19
C LEU A 7 -10.68 -10.93 4.42
N GLY A 8 -10.82 -12.25 4.56
CA GLY A 8 -9.70 -13.17 4.80
C GLY A 8 -8.98 -12.94 6.14
N ASN A 9 -7.74 -13.41 6.22
CA ASN A 9 -6.88 -13.27 7.41
C ASN A 9 -7.49 -13.88 8.70
N GLU A 10 -8.23 -15.01 8.58
CA GLU A 10 -9.01 -15.60 9.68
C GLU A 10 -8.16 -15.90 10.92
N ARG A 11 -6.96 -16.48 10.72
CA ARG A 11 -6.04 -16.75 11.85
C ARG A 11 -5.65 -15.48 12.61
N LEU A 12 -5.41 -14.39 11.89
CA LEU A 12 -5.09 -13.09 12.49
C LEU A 12 -6.28 -12.57 13.30
N LYS A 13 -7.49 -12.61 12.72
CA LYS A 13 -8.73 -12.17 13.37
C LYS A 13 -9.03 -13.00 14.63
N ASP A 14 -8.85 -14.32 14.57
CA ASP A 14 -9.08 -15.20 15.72
C ASP A 14 -8.07 -14.97 16.85
N ASN A 15 -6.80 -14.67 16.50
CA ASN A 15 -5.80 -14.31 17.49
C ASN A 15 -6.15 -12.98 18.18
N LEU A 16 -6.58 -11.98 17.38
CA LEU A 16 -7.02 -10.69 17.93
C LEU A 16 -8.26 -10.82 18.81
N ARG A 17 -9.29 -11.59 18.39
CA ARG A 17 -10.48 -11.87 19.20
C ARG A 17 -10.11 -12.52 20.54
N ARG A 18 -9.22 -13.53 20.52
CA ARG A 18 -8.74 -14.18 21.75
C ARG A 18 -7.98 -13.22 22.66
N SER A 19 -7.08 -12.43 22.10
CA SER A 19 -6.31 -11.43 22.86
C SER A 19 -7.23 -10.40 23.52
N LEU A 20 -8.18 -9.86 22.75
CA LEU A 20 -9.19 -8.91 23.24
C LEU A 20 -10.08 -9.52 24.35
N LYS A 21 -10.57 -10.75 24.14
CA LYS A 21 -11.41 -11.46 25.14
C LYS A 21 -10.67 -11.64 26.48
N ASN A 22 -9.37 -11.93 26.41
CA ASN A 22 -8.51 -12.11 27.59
C ASN A 22 -7.97 -10.78 28.14
N ASN A 23 -8.37 -9.65 27.58
CA ASN A 23 -7.88 -8.29 27.90
C ASN A 23 -6.34 -8.15 27.76
N HIS A 24 -5.73 -8.99 26.91
CA HIS A 24 -4.29 -8.91 26.59
C HIS A 24 -4.09 -7.96 25.41
N ILE A 25 -4.07 -6.67 25.69
CA ILE A 25 -3.89 -5.62 24.68
C ILE A 25 -2.41 -5.18 24.75
N SER A 26 -1.69 -5.31 23.65
CA SER A 26 -0.34 -4.76 23.54
C SER A 26 -0.37 -3.25 23.39
N HIS A 27 0.69 -2.60 23.86
CA HIS A 27 0.85 -1.16 23.69
C HIS A 27 1.29 -0.76 22.26
N PHE A 28 1.93 -1.68 21.52
CA PHE A 28 2.43 -1.41 20.17
C PHE A 28 2.09 -2.54 19.22
N TYR A 29 1.41 -2.19 18.14
CA TYR A 29 1.12 -3.09 17.03
C TYR A 29 1.78 -2.55 15.76
N LEU A 30 2.41 -3.43 14.99
CA LEU A 30 2.97 -3.13 13.67
C LEU A 30 2.16 -3.88 12.62
N ILE A 31 1.33 -3.15 11.89
CA ILE A 31 0.44 -3.71 10.86
C ILE A 31 1.17 -3.66 9.52
N CYS A 32 1.55 -4.82 9.01
CA CYS A 32 2.37 -5.00 7.82
C CYS A 32 1.57 -5.58 6.65
N GLY A 33 1.86 -5.11 5.46
CA GLY A 33 1.32 -5.66 4.22
C GLY A 33 1.47 -4.69 3.05
N PRO A 34 1.37 -5.12 1.80
CA PRO A 34 1.45 -4.25 0.64
C PRO A 34 0.34 -3.20 0.60
N ALA A 35 0.46 -2.21 -0.29
CA ALA A 35 -0.63 -1.28 -0.58
C ALA A 35 -1.92 -2.05 -0.91
N GLY A 36 -3.08 -1.53 -0.52
CA GLY A 36 -4.36 -2.19 -0.80
C GLY A 36 -4.67 -3.47 -0.01
N SER A 37 -3.80 -3.89 0.95
CA SER A 37 -4.01 -5.11 1.75
C SER A 37 -5.06 -4.97 2.88
N GLY A 38 -5.59 -3.76 3.13
CA GLY A 38 -6.57 -3.53 4.20
C GLY A 38 -5.96 -3.12 5.54
N LYS A 39 -4.70 -2.68 5.60
CA LYS A 39 -4.02 -2.24 6.83
C LYS A 39 -4.77 -1.16 7.61
N LYS A 40 -5.23 -0.11 6.91
CA LYS A 40 -6.01 0.97 7.55
C LYS A 40 -7.34 0.46 8.09
N THR A 41 -7.99 -0.47 7.39
CA THR A 41 -9.23 -1.12 7.85
C THR A 41 -8.98 -1.93 9.12
N LEU A 42 -7.92 -2.77 9.13
CA LEU A 42 -7.55 -3.53 10.33
C LEU A 42 -7.22 -2.61 11.51
N ALA A 43 -6.46 -1.53 11.28
CA ALA A 43 -6.11 -0.57 12.34
C ALA A 43 -7.36 0.06 12.97
N ARG A 44 -8.33 0.51 12.16
CA ARG A 44 -9.60 1.07 12.66
C ARG A 44 -10.45 0.03 13.40
N LEU A 45 -10.56 -1.18 12.87
CA LEU A 45 -11.28 -2.27 13.54
C LEU A 45 -10.64 -2.63 14.87
N LEU A 46 -9.31 -2.70 14.93
CA LEU A 46 -8.57 -2.97 16.17
C LEU A 46 -8.77 -1.83 17.19
N ALA A 47 -8.65 -0.58 16.75
CA ALA A 47 -8.91 0.58 17.61
C ALA A 47 -10.35 0.57 18.14
N ALA A 48 -11.33 0.35 17.27
CA ALA A 48 -12.73 0.22 17.68
C ALA A 48 -12.95 -0.93 18.69
N ALA A 49 -12.29 -2.08 18.47
CA ALA A 49 -12.39 -3.22 19.39
C ALA A 49 -11.75 -2.94 20.76
N ILE A 50 -10.62 -2.23 20.79
CA ILE A 50 -9.94 -1.84 22.05
C ILE A 50 -10.81 -0.87 22.88
N MET A 51 -11.50 0.06 22.21
CA MET A 51 -12.36 1.07 22.86
C MET A 51 -13.79 0.59 23.11
N CYS A 52 -14.19 -0.54 22.50
CA CYS A 52 -15.53 -1.11 22.65
C CYS A 52 -15.72 -1.75 24.01
N SER A 53 -16.86 -1.46 24.66
CA SER A 53 -17.24 -2.05 25.96
C SER A 53 -18.05 -3.35 25.83
N ASP A 54 -18.43 -3.73 24.61
CA ASP A 54 -19.19 -4.96 24.35
C ASP A 54 -18.32 -6.21 24.54
N SER A 55 -18.97 -7.34 24.84
CA SER A 55 -18.30 -8.64 24.93
C SER A 55 -17.83 -9.15 23.57
N ASP A 56 -18.60 -8.88 22.50
CA ASP A 56 -18.26 -9.20 21.11
C ASP A 56 -17.75 -7.97 20.38
N ARG A 57 -16.51 -7.61 20.65
CA ARG A 57 -15.84 -6.40 20.14
C ARG A 57 -15.00 -6.64 18.88
N PRO A 58 -15.08 -5.69 17.92
CA PRO A 58 -15.87 -4.46 17.90
C PRO A 58 -17.33 -4.71 17.51
N CYS A 59 -18.29 -4.22 18.31
CA CYS A 59 -19.72 -4.40 18.02
C CYS A 59 -20.21 -3.54 16.82
N GLY A 60 -19.48 -2.48 16.48
CA GLY A 60 -19.77 -1.59 15.34
C GLY A 60 -20.95 -0.63 15.55
N VAL A 61 -21.69 -0.73 16.67
CA VAL A 61 -22.91 0.07 16.92
C VAL A 61 -22.79 1.02 18.11
N CYS A 62 -21.92 0.74 19.07
CA CYS A 62 -21.70 1.62 20.21
C CYS A 62 -21.02 2.93 19.80
N THR A 63 -21.13 3.96 20.63
CA THR A 63 -20.58 5.30 20.35
C THR A 63 -19.09 5.29 20.06
N PRO A 64 -18.21 4.61 20.86
CA PRO A 64 -16.80 4.52 20.54
C PRO A 64 -16.53 3.85 19.18
N CYS A 65 -17.20 2.74 18.86
CA CYS A 65 -17.01 2.07 17.57
C CYS A 65 -17.38 3.00 16.40
N ARG A 66 -18.51 3.69 16.46
CA ARG A 66 -18.92 4.64 15.39
C ARG A 66 -17.93 5.78 15.25
N LYS A 67 -17.56 6.45 16.35
CA LYS A 67 -16.60 7.57 16.34
C LYS A 67 -15.25 7.16 15.76
N VAL A 68 -14.73 5.97 16.08
CA VAL A 68 -13.47 5.47 15.53
C VAL A 68 -13.58 5.19 14.02
N MET A 69 -14.68 4.57 13.59
CA MET A 69 -14.89 4.28 12.16
C MET A 69 -15.06 5.55 11.32
N GLU A 70 -15.66 6.59 11.89
CA GLU A 70 -15.81 7.92 11.30
C GLU A 70 -14.57 8.80 11.46
N ASN A 71 -13.51 8.29 12.11
CA ASN A 71 -12.28 9.03 12.42
C ASN A 71 -12.52 10.31 13.25
N ASN A 72 -13.48 10.27 14.17
CA ASN A 72 -13.96 11.39 15.00
C ASN A 72 -13.93 11.09 16.51
N HIS A 73 -13.12 10.13 16.95
CA HIS A 73 -12.95 9.84 18.38
C HIS A 73 -11.82 10.66 18.97
N PRO A 74 -12.02 11.43 20.08
CA PRO A 74 -10.97 12.30 20.65
C PRO A 74 -9.73 11.54 21.12
N ASP A 75 -9.88 10.29 21.54
CA ASP A 75 -8.79 9.42 22.00
C ASP A 75 -8.24 8.51 20.87
N PHE A 76 -8.66 8.70 19.60
CA PHE A 76 -8.10 8.05 18.41
C PHE A 76 -7.42 9.07 17.52
N ILE A 77 -6.12 9.22 17.68
CA ILE A 77 -5.33 10.31 17.12
C ILE A 77 -4.48 9.79 15.97
N THR A 78 -4.64 10.37 14.79
CA THR A 78 -3.79 10.06 13.63
C THR A 78 -2.58 10.97 13.62
N ILE A 79 -1.39 10.37 13.59
CA ILE A 79 -0.10 11.07 13.49
C ILE A 79 0.37 10.99 12.04
N ASP A 80 0.01 11.97 11.23
CA ASP A 80 0.40 12.06 9.83
C ASP A 80 0.34 13.52 9.36
N ASP A 81 1.15 13.83 8.36
CA ASP A 81 1.08 15.05 7.57
C ASP A 81 1.17 14.66 6.09
N PRO A 82 0.01 14.52 5.41
CA PRO A 82 -0.03 14.03 4.03
C PRO A 82 0.72 14.91 3.02
N GLU A 83 0.91 16.20 3.34
CA GLU A 83 1.64 17.15 2.48
C GLU A 83 3.16 16.92 2.53
N LYS A 84 3.65 16.23 3.57
CA LYS A 84 5.06 15.96 3.74
C LYS A 84 5.43 14.53 3.30
N LYS A 85 6.57 14.42 2.63
CA LYS A 85 7.12 13.12 2.21
C LYS A 85 7.47 12.22 3.41
N HIS A 86 7.95 12.80 4.50
CA HIS A 86 8.33 12.10 5.73
C HIS A 86 7.45 12.55 6.88
N VAL A 87 7.16 11.61 7.79
CA VAL A 87 6.46 11.93 9.04
C VAL A 87 7.35 12.88 9.87
N PRO A 88 6.87 14.09 10.19
CA PRO A 88 7.66 15.06 10.97
C PRO A 88 7.95 14.52 12.38
N VAL A 89 9.19 14.67 12.85
CA VAL A 89 9.58 14.25 14.20
C VAL A 89 8.82 15.02 15.29
N GLU A 90 8.39 16.25 14.98
CA GLU A 90 7.60 17.11 15.87
C GLU A 90 6.26 16.48 16.23
N LEU A 91 5.57 15.86 15.25
CA LEU A 91 4.31 15.15 15.50
C LEU A 91 4.50 13.95 16.42
N ILE A 92 5.62 13.22 16.26
CA ILE A 92 5.97 12.12 17.15
C ILE A 92 6.28 12.63 18.56
N ARG A 93 6.98 13.76 18.68
CA ARG A 93 7.26 14.39 19.99
C ARG A 93 5.99 14.90 20.66
N GLN A 94 5.07 15.48 19.91
CA GLN A 94 3.76 15.89 20.42
C GLN A 94 2.96 14.69 20.93
N ALA A 95 2.85 13.61 20.14
CA ALA A 95 2.19 12.38 20.56
C ALA A 95 2.84 11.77 21.81
N LYS A 96 4.19 11.81 21.89
CA LYS A 96 4.93 11.37 23.07
C LYS A 96 4.65 12.20 24.32
N ALA A 97 4.42 13.49 24.19
CA ALA A 97 4.03 14.36 25.31
C ALA A 97 2.57 14.10 25.70
N ASP A 98 1.70 13.99 24.70
CA ASP A 98 0.26 13.83 24.87
C ASP A 98 -0.14 12.45 25.42
N ILE A 99 0.67 11.40 25.20
CA ILE A 99 0.37 10.04 25.68
C ILE A 99 0.29 9.96 27.22
N TYR A 100 0.97 10.84 27.95
CA TYR A 100 0.92 10.90 29.41
C TYR A 100 -0.29 11.66 29.96
N VAL A 101 -1.08 12.29 29.08
CA VAL A 101 -2.38 12.87 29.45
C VAL A 101 -3.44 11.78 29.36
N LEU A 102 -4.27 11.66 30.40
CA LEU A 102 -5.34 10.65 30.46
C LEU A 102 -6.29 10.74 29.25
N PRO A 103 -6.89 9.63 28.84
CA PRO A 103 -7.94 9.62 27.80
C PRO A 103 -9.13 10.51 28.20
N ASN A 104 -9.82 11.05 27.19
CA ASN A 104 -10.97 11.94 27.40
C ASN A 104 -12.28 11.15 27.62
N GLU A 105 -12.58 10.20 26.75
CA GLU A 105 -13.86 9.48 26.73
C GLU A 105 -13.68 7.96 26.88
N ALA A 106 -12.57 7.41 26.39
CA ALA A 106 -12.32 5.98 26.39
C ALA A 106 -11.38 5.55 27.52
N ASN A 107 -11.30 4.23 27.78
CA ASN A 107 -10.33 3.66 28.72
C ASN A 107 -8.91 3.57 28.14
N ARG A 108 -8.75 3.84 26.86
CA ARG A 108 -7.49 3.75 26.13
C ARG A 108 -7.34 4.93 25.18
N LYS A 109 -6.10 5.38 24.98
CA LYS A 109 -5.72 6.42 24.02
C LYS A 109 -4.90 5.78 22.92
N ILE A 110 -5.36 5.89 21.68
CA ILE A 110 -4.79 5.17 20.55
C ILE A 110 -4.21 6.16 19.54
N TYR A 111 -2.97 5.93 19.16
CA TYR A 111 -2.25 6.68 18.15
C TYR A 111 -2.07 5.82 16.90
N LEU A 112 -2.53 6.33 15.76
CA LEU A 112 -2.37 5.71 14.45
C LEU A 112 -1.28 6.42 13.66
N LEU A 113 -0.24 5.67 13.26
CA LEU A 113 0.81 6.13 12.33
C LEU A 113 0.63 5.40 10.99
N PRO A 114 -0.03 6.00 10.01
CA PRO A 114 -0.41 5.32 8.77
C PRO A 114 0.74 5.10 7.78
N ARG A 115 1.89 5.75 7.99
CA ARG A 115 3.09 5.67 7.14
C ARG A 115 4.35 5.53 7.98
N ALA A 116 4.43 4.48 8.81
CA ALA A 116 5.56 4.30 9.72
C ALA A 116 6.90 4.13 8.97
N GLN A 117 6.90 3.55 7.76
CA GLN A 117 8.09 3.44 6.90
C GLN A 117 8.67 4.79 6.44
N ASP A 118 7.91 5.88 6.56
CA ASP A 118 8.33 7.22 6.17
C ASP A 118 8.88 8.04 7.34
N MET A 119 8.95 7.44 8.53
CA MET A 119 9.66 8.01 9.67
C MET A 119 11.18 7.96 9.45
N ARG A 120 11.83 9.11 9.58
CA ARG A 120 13.30 9.16 9.66
C ARG A 120 13.81 8.56 10.98
N VAL A 121 15.09 8.24 11.03
CA VAL A 121 15.74 7.63 12.22
C VAL A 121 15.47 8.44 13.48
N GLU A 122 15.51 9.77 13.42
CA GLU A 122 15.27 10.65 14.56
C GLU A 122 13.82 10.52 15.10
N ALA A 123 12.84 10.38 14.20
CA ALA A 123 11.44 10.17 14.57
C ALA A 123 11.23 8.79 15.21
N GLN A 124 11.87 7.74 14.66
CA GLN A 124 11.82 6.41 15.22
C GLN A 124 12.48 6.34 16.60
N ASN A 125 13.65 7.00 16.78
CA ASN A 125 14.32 7.09 18.08
C ASN A 125 13.48 7.87 19.11
N ALA A 126 12.72 8.87 18.69
CA ALA A 126 11.83 9.61 19.59
C ALA A 126 10.73 8.72 20.21
N LEU A 127 10.33 7.63 19.53
CA LEU A 127 9.34 6.67 20.04
C LEU A 127 9.92 5.69 21.06
N LEU A 128 11.25 5.43 21.06
CA LEU A 128 11.86 4.35 21.85
C LEU A 128 11.53 4.45 23.34
N LYS A 129 11.53 5.67 23.92
CA LYS A 129 11.22 5.84 25.34
C LYS A 129 9.80 5.39 25.69
N VAL A 130 8.81 5.68 24.81
CA VAL A 130 7.42 5.26 25.02
C VAL A 130 7.27 3.76 24.75
N LEU A 131 8.06 3.21 23.82
CA LEU A 131 8.11 1.78 23.54
C LEU A 131 8.62 0.95 24.74
N GLU A 132 9.48 1.54 25.56
CA GLU A 132 10.07 0.89 26.75
C GLU A 132 9.18 1.02 27.97
N GLU A 133 8.58 2.18 28.18
CA GLU A 133 7.75 2.50 29.35
C GLU A 133 6.41 3.14 28.92
N PRO A 134 5.52 2.37 28.26
CA PRO A 134 4.23 2.89 27.84
C PRO A 134 3.29 3.06 29.06
N PRO A 135 2.48 4.13 29.13
CA PRO A 135 1.40 4.20 30.12
C PRO A 135 0.35 3.12 29.84
N GLU A 136 -0.27 2.58 30.88
CA GLU A 136 -1.22 1.45 30.78
C GLU A 136 -2.33 1.64 29.75
N TYR A 137 -2.80 2.87 29.59
CA TYR A 137 -3.89 3.22 28.67
C TYR A 137 -3.42 3.55 27.23
N GLY A 138 -2.12 3.66 27.00
CA GLY A 138 -1.57 4.05 25.70
C GLY A 138 -1.43 2.89 24.73
N VAL A 139 -1.85 3.09 23.46
CA VAL A 139 -1.68 2.12 22.39
C VAL A 139 -1.24 2.81 21.12
N PHE A 140 -0.25 2.26 20.43
CA PHE A 140 0.21 2.73 19.12
C PHE A 140 -0.05 1.67 18.03
N LEU A 141 -0.65 2.11 16.94
CA LEU A 141 -0.88 1.32 15.74
C LEU A 141 0.00 1.87 14.61
N LEU A 142 1.09 1.18 14.30
CA LEU A 142 2.00 1.53 13.23
C LEU A 142 1.61 0.75 11.97
N ILE A 143 1.42 1.45 10.87
CA ILE A 143 1.15 0.83 9.56
C ILE A 143 2.37 0.97 8.69
N THR A 144 2.77 -0.11 8.02
CA THR A 144 3.91 -0.10 7.10
C THR A 144 3.69 -1.05 5.90
N ASP A 145 4.17 -0.64 4.74
CA ASP A 145 4.30 -1.51 3.56
C ASP A 145 5.65 -2.24 3.57
N ASN A 146 6.65 -1.65 4.21
CA ASN A 146 8.00 -2.18 4.28
C ASN A 146 8.53 -2.10 5.72
N PRO A 147 8.44 -3.19 6.50
CA PRO A 147 8.91 -3.23 7.88
C PRO A 147 10.44 -3.11 7.99
N GLU A 148 11.20 -3.41 6.93
CA GLU A 148 12.67 -3.31 6.95
C GLU A 148 13.17 -1.85 7.03
N LYS A 149 12.32 -0.87 6.69
CA LYS A 149 12.64 0.56 6.89
C LYS A 149 12.54 1.01 8.35
N LEU A 150 11.97 0.18 9.22
CA LEU A 150 11.92 0.46 10.65
C LEU A 150 13.15 -0.11 11.36
N LEU A 151 13.62 0.63 12.35
CA LEU A 151 14.74 0.19 13.18
C LEU A 151 14.41 -1.15 13.86
N PRO A 152 15.36 -2.09 13.95
CA PRO A 152 15.15 -3.35 14.66
C PRO A 152 14.72 -3.15 16.12
N THR A 153 15.19 -2.08 16.77
CA THR A 153 14.81 -1.70 18.13
C THR A 153 13.34 -1.30 18.28
N VAL A 154 12.73 -0.73 17.25
CA VAL A 154 11.29 -0.43 17.19
C VAL A 154 10.50 -1.71 16.91
N ARG A 155 10.91 -2.47 15.87
CA ARG A 155 10.21 -3.70 15.45
C ARG A 155 10.15 -4.75 16.56
N SER A 156 11.23 -4.97 17.29
CA SER A 156 11.31 -5.98 18.35
C SER A 156 10.37 -5.73 19.53
N ARG A 157 9.86 -4.51 19.68
CA ARG A 157 8.91 -4.11 20.74
C ARG A 157 7.46 -4.05 20.28
N CYS A 158 7.20 -4.34 19.01
CA CYS A 158 5.86 -4.34 18.44
C CYS A 158 5.31 -5.76 18.25
N VAL A 159 4.04 -5.94 18.47
CA VAL A 159 3.31 -7.13 18.01
C VAL A 159 3.04 -6.97 16.51
N GLU A 160 3.69 -7.81 15.70
CA GLU A 160 3.54 -7.76 14.24
C GLU A 160 2.23 -8.43 13.80
N LEU A 161 1.41 -7.69 13.05
CA LEU A 161 0.16 -8.12 12.44
C LEU A 161 0.32 -8.10 10.91
N LYS A 162 0.67 -9.24 10.33
CA LYS A 162 0.95 -9.37 8.90
C LYS A 162 -0.33 -9.74 8.14
N LEU A 163 -0.73 -8.87 7.21
CA LEU A 163 -1.83 -9.13 6.29
C LEU A 163 -1.35 -9.95 5.09
N THR A 164 -2.13 -10.97 4.75
CA THR A 164 -1.90 -11.85 3.60
C THR A 164 -2.96 -11.63 2.53
N GLY A 165 -2.62 -11.95 1.29
CA GLY A 165 -3.56 -11.90 0.18
C GLY A 165 -4.74 -12.85 0.36
N LEU A 166 -5.86 -12.50 -0.23
CA LEU A 166 -7.06 -13.32 -0.31
C LEU A 166 -6.84 -14.48 -1.31
N ASP A 167 -7.53 -15.58 -1.10
CA ASP A 167 -7.65 -16.60 -2.14
C ASP A 167 -8.44 -16.02 -3.33
N ARG A 168 -8.16 -16.58 -4.51
CA ARG A 168 -8.72 -16.09 -5.77
C ARG A 168 -10.25 -16.05 -5.78
N ARG A 169 -10.91 -17.08 -5.25
CA ARG A 169 -12.39 -17.18 -5.26
C ARG A 169 -13.03 -16.11 -4.38
N THR A 170 -12.49 -15.92 -3.19
CA THR A 170 -12.94 -14.87 -2.26
C THR A 170 -12.74 -13.47 -2.86
N LEU A 171 -11.59 -13.24 -3.51
CA LEU A 171 -11.30 -11.96 -4.15
C LEU A 171 -12.24 -11.68 -5.33
N GLU A 172 -12.41 -12.64 -6.26
CA GLU A 172 -13.32 -12.49 -7.40
C GLU A 172 -14.76 -12.24 -6.96
N ARG A 173 -15.23 -12.91 -5.90
CA ARG A 173 -16.57 -12.67 -5.34
C ARG A 173 -16.68 -11.24 -4.80
N ALA A 174 -15.74 -10.77 -4.01
CA ALA A 174 -15.74 -9.44 -3.45
C ALA A 174 -15.66 -8.34 -4.54
N LEU A 175 -14.94 -8.62 -5.63
CA LEU A 175 -14.87 -7.71 -6.78
C LEU A 175 -16.21 -7.67 -7.54
N LYS A 176 -16.87 -8.80 -7.75
CA LYS A 176 -18.21 -8.86 -8.38
C LYS A 176 -19.25 -8.09 -7.57
N GLU A 177 -19.19 -8.19 -6.24
CA GLU A 177 -20.07 -7.43 -5.36
C GLU A 177 -19.80 -5.92 -5.36
N ALA A 178 -18.56 -5.50 -5.64
CA ALA A 178 -18.17 -4.09 -5.66
C ALA A 178 -18.35 -3.44 -7.06
N PHE A 179 -18.20 -4.23 -8.13
CA PHE A 179 -18.19 -3.76 -9.52
C PHE A 179 -19.16 -4.58 -10.37
N HIS A 180 -20.45 -4.27 -10.23
CA HIS A 180 -21.52 -5.01 -10.94
C HIS A 180 -21.46 -4.90 -12.48
N GLU A 181 -20.84 -3.83 -13.00
CA GLU A 181 -20.72 -3.56 -14.44
C GLU A 181 -19.44 -4.13 -15.06
N ALA A 182 -18.46 -4.58 -14.23
CA ALA A 182 -17.21 -5.12 -14.73
C ALA A 182 -17.42 -6.52 -15.35
N SER A 183 -16.76 -6.77 -16.48
CA SER A 183 -16.81 -8.08 -17.11
C SER A 183 -16.15 -9.17 -16.26
N ALA A 184 -16.54 -10.42 -16.43
CA ALA A 184 -15.92 -11.53 -15.73
C ALA A 184 -14.41 -11.66 -16.05
N GLU A 185 -14.02 -11.27 -17.26
CA GLU A 185 -12.63 -11.28 -17.71
C GLU A 185 -11.81 -10.19 -17.00
N ASP A 186 -12.35 -8.97 -16.86
CA ASP A 186 -11.69 -7.88 -16.16
C ASP A 186 -11.51 -8.18 -14.67
N ILE A 187 -12.52 -8.78 -14.03
CA ILE A 187 -12.45 -9.21 -12.63
C ILE A 187 -11.36 -10.28 -12.44
N GLN A 188 -11.29 -11.27 -13.32
CA GLN A 188 -10.24 -12.29 -13.25
C GLN A 188 -8.84 -11.71 -13.47
N ALA A 189 -8.72 -10.80 -14.44
CA ALA A 189 -7.47 -10.11 -14.72
C ALA A 189 -7.01 -9.26 -13.52
N ALA A 190 -7.91 -8.49 -12.92
CA ALA A 190 -7.61 -7.69 -11.73
C ALA A 190 -7.25 -8.57 -10.53
N ALA A 191 -7.96 -9.68 -10.32
CA ALA A 191 -7.67 -10.63 -9.24
C ALA A 191 -6.28 -11.27 -9.39
N LEU A 192 -5.88 -11.60 -10.62
CA LEU A 192 -4.56 -12.16 -10.90
C LEU A 192 -3.43 -11.14 -10.66
N ARG A 193 -3.62 -9.90 -11.14
CA ARG A 193 -2.60 -8.84 -11.08
C ARG A 193 -2.42 -8.25 -9.69
N SER A 194 -3.45 -8.27 -8.86
CA SER A 194 -3.42 -7.68 -7.51
C SER A 194 -2.67 -8.53 -6.46
N GLY A 195 -2.19 -9.72 -6.82
CA GLY A 195 -1.52 -10.61 -5.86
C GLY A 195 -2.41 -11.03 -4.66
N GLY A 196 -3.74 -10.97 -4.82
CA GLY A 196 -4.69 -11.30 -3.76
C GLY A 196 -5.14 -10.11 -2.91
N PHE A 197 -4.69 -8.89 -3.19
CA PHE A 197 -5.02 -7.71 -2.38
C PHE A 197 -6.20 -6.93 -2.98
N LEU A 198 -7.31 -6.92 -2.23
CA LEU A 198 -8.58 -6.34 -2.69
C LEU A 198 -8.47 -4.86 -3.08
N GLY A 199 -7.74 -4.06 -2.32
CA GLY A 199 -7.57 -2.63 -2.62
C GLY A 199 -6.83 -2.41 -3.94
N GLN A 200 -5.79 -3.20 -4.23
CA GLN A 200 -5.09 -3.17 -5.52
C GLN A 200 -6.00 -3.63 -6.65
N ALA A 201 -6.78 -4.70 -6.44
CA ALA A 201 -7.71 -5.19 -7.45
C ALA A 201 -8.80 -4.16 -7.77
N LYS A 202 -9.32 -3.46 -6.76
CA LYS A 202 -10.27 -2.36 -6.94
C LYS A 202 -9.65 -1.22 -7.75
N GLU A 203 -8.45 -0.78 -7.37
CA GLU A 203 -7.72 0.26 -8.09
C GLU A 203 -7.49 -0.09 -9.58
N ILE A 204 -7.17 -1.35 -9.87
CA ILE A 204 -7.04 -1.85 -11.24
C ILE A 204 -8.37 -1.74 -12.01
N LEU A 205 -9.50 -2.06 -11.38
CA LEU A 205 -10.83 -1.98 -12.01
C LEU A 205 -11.34 -0.54 -12.10
N GLU A 206 -11.13 0.30 -11.10
CA GLU A 206 -11.51 1.72 -11.09
C GLU A 206 -10.76 2.52 -12.14
N ASN A 207 -9.49 2.20 -12.35
CA ASN A 207 -8.70 2.75 -13.47
C ASN A 207 -9.10 2.15 -14.83
N GLY A 208 -10.22 1.41 -14.87
CA GLY A 208 -10.90 0.94 -16.09
C GLY A 208 -10.21 -0.20 -16.82
N GLY A 209 -9.23 -0.89 -16.19
CA GLY A 209 -8.41 -1.82 -16.97
C GLY A 209 -7.71 -1.13 -18.15
N ALA A 210 -8.17 0.08 -18.51
CA ALA A 210 -7.56 0.93 -19.49
C ALA A 210 -6.18 1.33 -18.94
N ALA A 211 -5.17 0.94 -19.64
CA ALA A 211 -3.84 1.45 -19.39
C ALA A 211 -3.94 2.98 -19.41
N ASP A 212 -3.32 3.63 -18.42
CA ASP A 212 -3.07 5.07 -18.50
C ASP A 212 -2.75 5.42 -19.95
N PRO A 213 -3.36 6.47 -20.53
CA PRO A 213 -3.19 6.79 -21.96
C PRO A 213 -1.72 6.78 -22.40
N ARG A 214 -0.81 7.23 -21.55
CA ARG A 214 0.63 7.20 -21.82
C ARG A 214 1.23 5.80 -21.75
N THR A 215 0.72 4.95 -20.88
CA THR A 215 1.13 3.54 -20.87
C THR A 215 0.64 2.83 -22.14
N ALA A 216 -0.53 3.18 -22.65
CA ALA A 216 -1.03 2.66 -23.92
C ALA A 216 -0.17 3.17 -25.09
N GLU A 217 0.11 4.48 -25.16
CA GLU A 217 1.00 5.09 -26.17
C GLU A 217 2.39 4.48 -26.11
N PHE A 218 2.99 4.34 -24.92
CA PHE A 218 4.29 3.66 -24.75
C PHE A 218 4.26 2.23 -25.28
N ALA A 219 3.23 1.46 -24.90
CA ALA A 219 3.09 0.08 -25.34
C ALA A 219 2.95 -0.02 -26.88
N GLU A 220 2.26 0.91 -27.49
CA GLU A 220 2.10 0.98 -28.94
C GLU A 220 3.41 1.30 -29.64
N CYS A 221 4.06 2.41 -29.24
CA CYS A 221 5.35 2.81 -29.78
C CYS A 221 6.43 1.71 -29.60
N PHE A 222 6.48 1.10 -28.43
CA PHE A 222 7.43 0.03 -28.14
C PHE A 222 7.12 -1.22 -28.95
N SER A 223 5.84 -1.62 -29.09
CA SER A 223 5.45 -2.80 -29.89
C SER A 223 5.85 -2.64 -31.37
N GLU A 224 5.64 -1.47 -31.94
CA GLU A 224 5.80 -1.20 -33.36
C GLU A 224 7.21 -0.73 -33.76
N LYS A 225 8.14 -0.62 -32.80
CA LYS A 225 9.49 -0.03 -32.98
C LYS A 225 9.43 1.41 -33.48
N ASP A 226 8.40 2.17 -33.07
CA ASP A 226 8.27 3.57 -33.45
C ASP A 226 9.27 4.44 -32.65
N ALA A 227 10.47 4.59 -33.22
CA ALA A 227 11.53 5.40 -32.63
C ALA A 227 11.19 6.90 -32.56
N LEU A 228 10.21 7.38 -33.34
CA LEU A 228 9.73 8.77 -33.33
C LEU A 228 8.57 8.98 -32.38
N GLY A 229 7.81 7.94 -32.07
CA GLY A 229 6.72 7.98 -31.10
C GLY A 229 7.20 8.02 -29.66
N LEU A 230 8.26 7.29 -29.32
CA LEU A 230 8.83 7.28 -27.96
C LEU A 230 9.16 8.68 -27.41
N PRO A 231 9.81 9.60 -28.15
CA PRO A 231 9.97 10.98 -27.70
C PRO A 231 8.66 11.71 -27.39
N ARG A 232 7.58 11.46 -28.13
CA ARG A 232 6.27 12.09 -27.88
C ARG A 232 5.71 11.72 -26.52
N VAL A 233 5.97 10.49 -26.06
CA VAL A 233 5.54 10.02 -24.76
C VAL A 233 6.47 10.55 -23.66
N LEU A 234 7.79 10.54 -23.86
CA LEU A 234 8.80 10.78 -22.82
C LEU A 234 9.10 12.28 -22.60
N VAL A 235 9.14 13.11 -23.66
CA VAL A 235 9.47 14.55 -23.54
C VAL A 235 8.52 15.31 -22.62
N PRO A 236 7.19 15.12 -22.67
CA PRO A 236 6.31 15.77 -21.71
C PRO A 236 6.56 15.40 -20.24
N MET A 237 7.17 14.22 -19.99
CA MET A 237 7.46 13.73 -18.65
C MET A 237 8.74 14.32 -18.05
N GLU A 238 9.57 15.03 -18.82
CA GLU A 238 10.78 15.72 -18.36
C GLU A 238 10.48 16.76 -17.25
N LYS A 239 9.29 17.34 -17.29
CA LYS A 239 8.82 18.36 -16.33
C LYS A 239 8.08 17.77 -15.11
N TRP A 240 7.91 16.46 -15.06
CA TRP A 240 7.21 15.80 -13.98
C TRP A 240 7.99 15.83 -12.67
N LYS A 241 7.25 15.72 -11.57
CA LYS A 241 7.86 15.42 -10.28
C LYS A 241 8.45 14.01 -10.33
N ARG A 242 9.54 13.82 -9.59
CA ARG A 242 10.26 12.54 -9.55
C ARG A 242 9.35 11.36 -9.16
N ASP A 243 8.47 11.58 -8.18
CA ASP A 243 7.61 10.51 -7.68
C ASP A 243 6.58 10.08 -8.76
N GLU A 244 6.09 11.02 -9.57
CA GLU A 244 5.20 10.76 -10.72
C GLU A 244 5.92 9.97 -11.82
N LEU A 245 7.17 10.34 -12.11
CA LEU A 245 8.00 9.60 -13.06
C LEU A 245 8.28 8.18 -12.57
N LEU A 246 8.66 8.01 -11.29
CA LEU A 246 8.90 6.70 -10.68
C LEU A 246 7.67 5.79 -10.75
N GLU A 247 6.49 6.33 -10.51
CA GLU A 247 5.24 5.58 -10.59
C GLU A 247 5.01 5.08 -12.03
N MET A 248 5.20 5.95 -13.02
CA MET A 248 5.04 5.58 -14.43
C MET A 248 6.08 4.54 -14.87
N LEU A 249 7.35 4.71 -14.51
CA LEU A 249 8.41 3.73 -14.83
C LEU A 249 8.11 2.34 -14.21
N ASN A 250 7.61 2.29 -12.99
CA ASN A 250 7.20 1.04 -12.36
C ASN A 250 5.99 0.39 -13.07
N ARG A 251 5.02 1.19 -13.54
CA ARG A 251 3.91 0.68 -14.37
C ARG A 251 4.41 0.07 -15.68
N TRP A 252 5.33 0.72 -16.37
CA TRP A 252 5.93 0.21 -17.60
C TRP A 252 6.77 -1.05 -17.35
N LEU A 253 7.54 -1.07 -16.26
CA LEU A 253 8.30 -2.24 -15.84
C LEU A 253 7.39 -3.45 -15.60
N SER A 254 6.27 -3.26 -14.90
CA SER A 254 5.27 -4.30 -14.67
C SER A 254 4.67 -4.80 -15.99
N LEU A 255 4.32 -3.88 -16.91
CA LEU A 255 3.78 -4.21 -18.22
C LEU A 255 4.76 -5.05 -19.06
N LEU A 256 6.03 -4.66 -19.12
CA LEU A 256 7.05 -5.40 -19.87
C LEU A 256 7.37 -6.77 -19.23
N THR A 257 7.36 -6.86 -17.92
CA THR A 257 7.54 -8.13 -17.20
C THR A 257 6.38 -9.11 -17.50
N GLU A 258 5.15 -8.60 -17.54
CA GLU A 258 3.98 -9.39 -17.94
C GLU A 258 4.06 -9.81 -19.43
N ALA A 259 4.55 -8.92 -20.31
CA ALA A 259 4.74 -9.24 -21.72
C ALA A 259 5.82 -10.34 -21.93
N LEU A 260 6.88 -10.32 -21.13
CA LEU A 260 7.90 -11.37 -21.14
C LEU A 260 7.34 -12.70 -20.69
N SER A 261 6.51 -12.70 -19.64
CA SER A 261 5.82 -13.90 -19.15
C SER A 261 4.85 -14.47 -20.20
N CYS A 262 4.12 -13.59 -20.89
CA CYS A 262 3.23 -13.96 -21.99
C CYS A 262 4.00 -14.66 -23.12
N ARG A 263 5.15 -14.13 -23.49
CA ARG A 263 6.01 -14.74 -24.52
C ARG A 263 6.58 -16.10 -24.09
N ALA A 264 6.75 -16.33 -22.78
CA ALA A 264 7.13 -17.63 -22.22
C ALA A 264 5.96 -18.63 -22.13
N GLY A 265 4.78 -18.29 -22.67
CA GLY A 265 3.60 -19.17 -22.70
C GLY A 265 2.67 -19.04 -21.48
N MET A 266 2.93 -18.10 -20.57
CA MET A 266 2.03 -17.81 -19.46
C MET A 266 0.89 -16.88 -19.90
N PRO A 267 -0.33 -17.05 -19.38
CA PRO A 267 -1.45 -16.17 -19.73
C PRO A 267 -1.18 -14.73 -19.23
N ALA A 268 -1.22 -13.75 -20.12
CA ALA A 268 -1.18 -12.34 -19.77
C ALA A 268 -2.60 -11.79 -19.66
N ALA A 269 -2.89 -11.12 -18.56
CA ALA A 269 -4.17 -10.47 -18.32
C ALA A 269 -4.29 -9.15 -19.08
N ASN A 270 -3.16 -8.42 -19.26
CA ASN A 270 -3.14 -7.14 -19.92
C ASN A 270 -3.08 -7.28 -21.46
N PRO A 271 -4.04 -6.74 -22.23
CA PRO A 271 -4.01 -6.81 -23.69
C PRO A 271 -2.78 -6.13 -24.30
N LEU A 272 -2.28 -5.04 -23.68
CA LEU A 272 -1.04 -4.38 -24.11
C LEU A 272 0.19 -5.28 -23.90
N ALA A 273 0.26 -6.00 -22.78
CA ALA A 273 1.33 -6.96 -22.53
C ALA A 273 1.30 -8.09 -23.56
N ARG A 274 0.12 -8.58 -23.93
CA ARG A 274 -0.05 -9.56 -25.02
C ARG A 274 0.45 -9.01 -26.36
N LYS A 275 0.06 -7.75 -26.73
CA LYS A 275 0.52 -7.09 -27.97
C LYS A 275 2.05 -7.03 -28.00
N ILE A 276 2.68 -6.52 -26.94
CA ILE A 276 4.14 -6.46 -26.82
C ILE A 276 4.77 -7.85 -26.93
N GLY A 277 4.28 -8.84 -26.17
CA GLY A 277 4.80 -10.20 -26.14
C GLY A 277 4.71 -10.91 -27.49
N THR A 278 3.73 -10.58 -28.33
CA THR A 278 3.64 -11.13 -29.70
C THR A 278 4.52 -10.42 -30.70
N MET A 279 4.69 -9.09 -30.59
CA MET A 279 5.39 -8.27 -31.59
C MET A 279 6.87 -8.11 -31.32
N ARG A 280 7.34 -8.23 -30.06
CA ARG A 280 8.75 -8.03 -29.66
C ARG A 280 9.42 -9.33 -29.29
N SER A 281 10.75 -9.43 -29.52
CA SER A 281 11.53 -10.58 -29.08
C SER A 281 11.72 -10.57 -27.55
N ALA A 282 11.95 -11.75 -26.97
CA ALA A 282 12.27 -11.85 -25.53
C ALA A 282 13.52 -11.03 -25.16
N ALA A 283 14.51 -10.98 -26.05
CA ALA A 283 15.73 -10.20 -25.86
C ALA A 283 15.44 -8.69 -25.82
N ASP A 284 14.60 -8.19 -26.73
CA ASP A 284 14.21 -6.76 -26.76
C ASP A 284 13.47 -6.37 -25.48
N ILE A 285 12.51 -7.20 -25.05
CA ILE A 285 11.72 -6.95 -23.83
C ILE A 285 12.63 -6.99 -22.60
N MET A 286 13.54 -7.97 -22.51
CA MET A 286 14.47 -8.08 -21.38
C MET A 286 15.43 -6.88 -21.34
N ALA A 287 15.95 -6.44 -22.48
CA ALA A 287 16.78 -5.24 -22.55
C ALA A 287 16.02 -4.00 -22.06
N ALA A 288 14.77 -3.83 -22.47
CA ALA A 288 13.94 -2.71 -22.03
C ALA A 288 13.64 -2.77 -20.52
N VAL A 289 13.37 -3.96 -19.96
CA VAL A 289 13.21 -4.17 -18.52
C VAL A 289 14.45 -3.72 -17.75
N GLN A 290 15.65 -4.13 -18.17
CA GLN A 290 16.90 -3.72 -17.53
C GLN A 290 17.11 -2.21 -17.57
N LYS A 291 16.82 -1.57 -18.71
CA LYS A 291 16.94 -0.11 -18.86
C LYS A 291 15.95 0.64 -17.96
N LEU A 292 14.71 0.17 -17.84
CA LEU A 292 13.73 0.75 -16.91
C LEU A 292 14.18 0.59 -15.45
N GLN A 293 14.72 -0.56 -15.06
CA GLN A 293 15.26 -0.78 -13.72
C GLN A 293 16.40 0.20 -13.41
N THR A 294 17.35 0.37 -14.33
CA THR A 294 18.43 1.36 -14.20
C THR A 294 17.88 2.78 -14.05
N CYS A 295 16.84 3.14 -14.81
CA CYS A 295 16.19 4.46 -14.70
C CYS A 295 15.49 4.67 -13.35
N ILE A 296 14.87 3.63 -12.81
CA ILE A 296 14.27 3.67 -11.48
C ILE A 296 15.36 3.90 -10.42
N GLU A 297 16.49 3.22 -10.51
CA GLU A 297 17.65 3.44 -9.63
C GLU A 297 18.18 4.89 -9.76
N TYR A 298 18.35 5.40 -10.97
CA TYR A 298 18.76 6.79 -11.19
C TYR A 298 17.79 7.80 -10.58
N ALA A 299 16.49 7.56 -10.70
CA ALA A 299 15.48 8.41 -10.09
C ALA A 299 15.56 8.37 -8.53
N GLN A 300 15.91 7.24 -7.94
CA GLN A 300 16.12 7.11 -6.49
C GLN A 300 17.39 7.83 -6.03
N HIS A 301 18.44 7.91 -6.89
CA HIS A 301 19.71 8.57 -6.61
C HIS A 301 19.78 10.04 -7.06
N ASN A 302 18.64 10.73 -7.15
CA ASN A 302 18.55 12.16 -7.44
C ASN A 302 18.97 12.61 -8.85
N VAL A 303 19.01 11.73 -9.84
CA VAL A 303 19.18 12.13 -11.24
C VAL A 303 17.93 12.91 -11.71
N SER A 304 18.11 13.93 -12.54
CA SER A 304 16.99 14.75 -13.03
C SER A 304 16.04 13.97 -13.93
N THR A 305 14.76 14.27 -13.87
CA THR A 305 13.72 13.62 -14.69
C THR A 305 14.00 13.80 -16.19
N ALA A 306 14.48 14.98 -16.61
CA ALA A 306 14.86 15.25 -17.98
C ALA A 306 16.01 14.34 -18.47
N ALA A 307 17.04 14.10 -17.65
CA ALA A 307 18.13 13.21 -18.01
C ALA A 307 17.67 11.74 -18.15
N ILE A 308 16.76 11.30 -17.27
CA ILE A 308 16.19 9.95 -17.32
C ILE A 308 15.33 9.78 -18.59
N CYS A 309 14.45 10.75 -18.89
CA CYS A 309 13.65 10.71 -20.11
C CYS A 309 14.50 10.72 -21.37
N GLY A 310 15.52 11.58 -21.43
CA GLY A 310 16.47 11.62 -22.55
C GLY A 310 17.23 10.30 -22.74
N TYR A 311 17.69 9.68 -21.66
CA TYR A 311 18.31 8.37 -21.68
C TYR A 311 17.36 7.29 -22.24
N LEU A 312 16.10 7.26 -21.77
CA LEU A 312 15.11 6.29 -22.25
C LEU A 312 14.76 6.48 -23.72
N VAL A 313 14.67 7.72 -24.21
CA VAL A 313 14.46 8.02 -25.63
C VAL A 313 15.57 7.41 -26.49
N TRP A 314 16.80 7.45 -26.01
CA TRP A 314 17.94 6.90 -26.72
C TRP A 314 18.01 5.37 -26.67
N GLU A 315 17.77 4.80 -25.51
CA GLU A 315 18.03 3.39 -25.22
C GLU A 315 16.87 2.43 -25.59
N LEU A 316 15.64 2.93 -25.75
CA LEU A 316 14.46 2.11 -26.11
C LEU A 316 14.13 2.16 -27.62
N ARG A 317 14.97 2.78 -28.43
CA ARG A 317 14.83 2.83 -29.91
C ARG A 317 14.93 1.48 -30.58
#